data_ffed8178b3c99f96ff1098dc37bc09f4
#
_entry.id   ffed8178b3c99f96ff1098dc37bc09f4
#
_cell.length_a   1.000
_cell.length_b   1.000
_cell.length_c   1.000
_cell.angle_alpha   90.00
_cell.angle_beta   90.00
_cell.angle_gamma   90.00
#
_symmetry.space_group_name_H-M   'P 1'
#
loop_
_entity.id
_entity.type
_entity.pdbx_description
1 polymer ?
#
loop_
_entity_poly.entity_id
_entity_poly.type
_entity_poly.pdbx_seq_one_letter_code
_entity_poly.pdbx_strand_id
1 'polypeptide(L)'
;VSFFANVESVPGDPILSLNDAYNTDSRTNKVNLGIGIYYDESGCIPLLRAVQQIEQQLAKNPKPRGYLPIDGLPAYTQATQQLLFGVDSPLLAAGRVATSQTVGGSGALRVGAELLKKVLPHATVAISNPSWENHRALFSAAGFKIEDYTYFDTVSHNVNFTGMLADLAKLQPKTVVLLHGCCHNPTGADLTRDQWKQVVDVLKERQLLPCIDLAYQGFNQGIDADAYAVRLLAEEGISNYVIASSYSKSFSLYSERVGALSIVASNTDQAEAVQSQVKRIIRTIYSSPPAHGAHLVAGVLTSHELRALWEQELTEMRERVHGLRAGLVAQLAALGTPEFDFIQRQAGMFSYSGLSNVQVDRLRDEFGIYAVSNGRICLAALSQNKLEYVAQAVAMVHKG
;
A
#
# COMPACT_ATOMS: atom_id res chain seq x y z
N VAL A 1 0.18 44.99 1.96
CA VAL A 1 0.07 44.02 0.85
C VAL A 1 0.05 42.63 1.48
N SER A 2 -1.01 41.82 1.26
CA SER A 2 -1.06 40.43 1.72
C SER A 2 -0.52 39.52 0.62
N PHE A 3 0.55 38.80 0.90
CA PHE A 3 1.14 37.82 -0.04
C PHE A 3 0.26 36.57 -0.22
N PHE A 4 -0.69 36.35 0.68
CA PHE A 4 -1.57 35.17 0.68
C PHE A 4 -3.00 35.50 0.24
N ALA A 5 -3.27 36.73 -0.25
CA ALA A 5 -4.63 37.17 -0.60
C ALA A 5 -5.29 36.30 -1.70
N ASN A 6 -4.48 35.69 -2.56
CA ASN A 6 -4.93 34.87 -3.68
C ASN A 6 -4.76 33.36 -3.43
N VAL A 7 -4.47 32.95 -2.20
CA VAL A 7 -4.40 31.52 -1.86
C VAL A 7 -5.82 30.98 -1.74
N GLU A 8 -6.19 30.09 -2.67
CA GLU A 8 -7.49 29.45 -2.66
C GLU A 8 -7.52 28.33 -1.60
N SER A 9 -8.65 28.18 -0.92
CA SER A 9 -8.91 27.04 -0.06
C SER A 9 -9.16 25.80 -0.90
N VAL A 10 -8.45 24.71 -0.61
CA VAL A 10 -8.69 23.42 -1.26
C VAL A 10 -9.56 22.53 -0.37
N PRO A 11 -10.40 21.64 -0.96
CA PRO A 11 -11.15 20.65 -0.19
C PRO A 11 -10.21 19.78 0.65
N GLY A 12 -10.68 19.37 1.83
CA GLY A 12 -9.96 18.40 2.67
C GLY A 12 -9.79 17.05 1.97
N ASP A 13 -8.84 16.26 2.46
CA ASP A 13 -8.67 14.88 2.01
C ASP A 13 -9.96 14.07 2.23
N PRO A 14 -10.50 13.39 1.22
CA PRO A 14 -11.79 12.69 1.32
C PRO A 14 -11.84 11.65 2.43
N ILE A 15 -10.73 10.94 2.68
CA ILE A 15 -10.66 9.87 3.69
C ILE A 15 -10.54 10.47 5.10
N LEU A 16 -9.73 11.51 5.28
CA LEU A 16 -9.56 12.19 6.56
C LEU A 16 -10.83 12.94 6.95
N SER A 17 -11.46 13.65 6.01
CA SER A 17 -12.74 14.34 6.22
C SER A 17 -13.86 13.36 6.60
N LEU A 18 -13.87 12.16 6.00
CA LEU A 18 -14.82 11.10 6.35
C LEU A 18 -14.59 10.60 7.77
N ASN A 19 -13.33 10.46 8.18
CA ASN A 19 -12.99 10.07 9.55
C ASN A 19 -13.39 11.14 10.58
N ASP A 20 -13.22 12.41 10.26
CA ASP A 20 -13.67 13.53 11.11
C ASP A 20 -15.20 13.55 11.25
N ALA A 21 -15.92 13.31 10.14
CA ALA A 21 -17.37 13.18 10.16
C ALA A 21 -17.82 11.99 11.03
N TYR A 22 -17.15 10.84 10.94
CA TYR A 22 -17.39 9.71 11.82
C TYR A 22 -17.17 10.06 13.30
N ASN A 23 -16.08 10.74 13.62
CA ASN A 23 -15.74 11.09 15.00
C ASN A 23 -16.76 12.06 15.64
N THR A 24 -17.31 12.98 14.85
CA THR A 24 -18.28 13.97 15.30
C THR A 24 -19.73 13.45 15.33
N ASP A 25 -20.01 12.32 14.70
CA ASP A 25 -21.33 11.69 14.73
C ASP A 25 -21.66 11.19 16.16
N SER A 26 -22.76 11.61 16.71
CA SER A 26 -23.22 11.26 18.06
C SER A 26 -23.89 9.89 18.18
N ARG A 27 -24.17 9.22 17.06
CA ARG A 27 -24.80 7.89 17.06
C ARG A 27 -23.91 6.86 17.75
N THR A 28 -24.50 6.02 18.57
CA THR A 28 -23.79 4.90 19.24
C THR A 28 -23.58 3.71 18.31
N ASN A 29 -24.52 3.48 17.37
CA ASN A 29 -24.41 2.41 16.39
C ASN A 29 -23.88 2.96 15.06
N LYS A 30 -22.58 3.21 15.01
CA LYS A 30 -21.86 3.68 13.81
C LYS A 30 -20.66 2.82 13.51
N VAL A 31 -20.25 2.76 12.24
CA VAL A 31 -19.13 1.95 11.76
C VAL A 31 -18.28 2.76 10.78
N ASN A 32 -16.96 2.82 11.01
CA ASN A 32 -16.02 3.46 10.10
C ASN A 32 -15.34 2.43 9.19
N LEU A 33 -15.76 2.37 7.93
CA LEU A 33 -15.18 1.54 6.88
C LEU A 33 -14.40 2.38 5.85
N GLY A 34 -14.24 3.68 6.08
CA GLY A 34 -13.55 4.60 5.17
C GLY A 34 -12.02 4.60 5.37
N ILE A 35 -11.57 4.51 6.62
CA ILE A 35 -10.16 4.62 6.95
C ILE A 35 -9.40 3.33 6.64
N GLY A 36 -8.17 3.44 6.12
CA GLY A 36 -7.31 2.31 5.79
C GLY A 36 -6.47 1.81 6.97
N ILE A 37 -7.12 1.49 8.09
CA ILE A 37 -6.50 1.02 9.32
C ILE A 37 -7.10 -0.35 9.69
N TYR A 38 -6.25 -1.25 10.17
CA TYR A 38 -6.70 -2.50 10.78
C TYR A 38 -7.08 -2.26 12.25
N TYR A 39 -8.27 -2.74 12.63
CA TYR A 39 -8.71 -2.79 14.01
C TYR A 39 -8.97 -4.26 14.43
N ASP A 40 -8.67 -4.57 15.66
CA ASP A 40 -9.00 -5.86 16.27
C ASP A 40 -10.50 -5.96 16.66
N GLU A 41 -10.91 -7.07 17.27
CA GLU A 41 -12.30 -7.25 17.69
C GLU A 41 -12.75 -6.30 18.80
N SER A 42 -11.81 -5.71 19.54
CA SER A 42 -12.10 -4.67 20.54
C SER A 42 -12.25 -3.27 19.93
N GLY A 43 -12.03 -3.14 18.62
CA GLY A 43 -12.03 -1.85 17.92
C GLY A 43 -10.77 -1.02 18.14
N CYS A 44 -9.67 -1.66 18.55
CA CYS A 44 -8.38 -1.02 18.78
C CYS A 44 -7.37 -1.38 17.67
N ILE A 45 -6.43 -0.47 17.40
CA ILE A 45 -5.25 -0.80 16.59
C ILE A 45 -4.38 -1.74 17.45
N PRO A 46 -4.05 -2.95 16.95
CA PRO A 46 -3.30 -3.91 17.75
C PRO A 46 -1.87 -3.41 18.01
N LEU A 47 -1.43 -3.59 19.24
CA LEU A 47 -0.01 -3.46 19.61
C LEU A 47 0.63 -4.84 19.45
N LEU A 48 1.40 -5.04 18.38
CA LEU A 48 2.01 -6.34 18.09
C LEU A 48 3.02 -6.71 19.18
N ARG A 49 2.93 -7.93 19.68
CA ARG A 49 3.80 -8.46 20.77
C ARG A 49 5.28 -8.42 20.38
N ALA A 50 5.58 -8.72 19.12
CA ALA A 50 6.94 -8.63 18.59
C ALA A 50 7.49 -7.21 18.67
N VAL A 51 6.67 -6.19 18.32
CA VAL A 51 7.02 -4.77 18.41
C VAL A 51 7.19 -4.34 19.85
N GLN A 52 6.25 -4.69 20.74
CA GLN A 52 6.32 -4.36 22.17
C GLN A 52 7.59 -4.86 22.84
N GLN A 53 8.07 -6.06 22.48
CA GLN A 53 9.32 -6.58 23.03
C GLN A 53 10.52 -5.72 22.67
N ILE A 54 10.59 -5.21 21.43
CA ILE A 54 11.66 -4.28 21.03
C ILE A 54 11.51 -2.93 21.73
N GLU A 55 10.29 -2.40 21.86
CA GLU A 55 10.06 -1.16 22.61
C GLU A 55 10.56 -1.26 24.06
N GLN A 56 10.24 -2.37 24.74
CA GLN A 56 10.71 -2.63 26.08
C GLN A 56 12.24 -2.74 26.17
N GLN A 57 12.88 -3.38 25.17
CA GLN A 57 14.35 -3.46 25.12
C GLN A 57 14.99 -2.07 24.93
N LEU A 58 14.41 -1.23 24.05
CA LEU A 58 14.87 0.14 23.82
C LEU A 58 14.68 1.01 25.06
N ALA A 59 13.56 0.85 25.79
CA ALA A 59 13.29 1.58 27.00
C ALA A 59 14.24 1.19 28.16
N LYS A 60 14.60 -0.10 28.27
CA LYS A 60 15.55 -0.60 29.27
C LYS A 60 16.99 -0.17 29.00
N ASN A 61 17.35 0.06 27.74
CA ASN A 61 18.68 0.41 27.29
C ASN A 61 18.66 1.72 26.48
N PRO A 62 18.34 2.87 27.08
CA PRO A 62 18.22 4.12 26.36
C PRO A 62 19.57 4.56 25.76
N LYS A 63 19.52 5.00 24.50
CA LYS A 63 20.69 5.50 23.77
C LYS A 63 20.48 6.97 23.38
N PRO A 64 21.57 7.74 23.21
CA PRO A 64 21.49 9.08 22.64
C PRO A 64 20.78 9.10 21.30
N ARG A 65 19.99 10.14 21.03
CA ARG A 65 19.18 10.27 19.84
C ARG A 65 19.87 11.16 18.79
N GLY A 66 21.00 10.70 18.27
CA GLY A 66 21.68 11.34 17.15
C GLY A 66 20.94 11.15 15.83
N TYR A 67 21.32 11.94 14.83
CA TYR A 67 20.81 11.74 13.47
C TYR A 67 21.23 10.39 12.91
N LEU A 68 20.29 9.71 12.25
CA LEU A 68 20.62 8.55 11.40
C LEU A 68 21.41 8.99 10.14
N PRO A 69 22.11 8.06 9.49
CA PRO A 69 22.55 8.28 8.11
C PRO A 69 21.39 8.74 7.23
N ILE A 70 21.68 9.50 6.19
CA ILE A 70 20.66 10.07 5.29
C ILE A 70 19.79 8.97 4.66
N ASP A 71 20.38 7.83 4.34
CA ASP A 71 19.70 6.64 3.81
C ASP A 71 19.07 5.74 4.88
N GLY A 72 19.19 6.09 6.15
CA GLY A 72 18.54 5.40 7.26
C GLY A 72 19.44 4.44 8.03
N LEU A 73 18.82 3.64 8.89
CA LEU A 73 19.49 2.66 9.72
C LEU A 73 19.97 1.46 8.87
N PRO A 74 21.28 1.11 8.84
CA PRO A 74 21.79 0.02 7.99
C PRO A 74 21.11 -1.33 8.24
N ALA A 75 20.87 -1.70 9.50
CA ALA A 75 20.17 -2.95 9.84
C ALA A 75 18.73 -2.98 9.27
N TYR A 76 18.05 -1.84 9.25
CA TYR A 76 16.72 -1.70 8.68
C TYR A 76 16.71 -1.85 7.15
N THR A 77 17.62 -1.16 6.46
CA THR A 77 17.70 -1.22 4.99
C THR A 77 18.07 -2.63 4.52
N GLN A 78 19.00 -3.29 5.19
CA GLN A 78 19.38 -4.68 4.91
C GLN A 78 18.22 -5.66 5.16
N ALA A 79 17.53 -5.54 6.28
CA ALA A 79 16.37 -6.38 6.61
C ALA A 79 15.23 -6.17 5.60
N THR A 80 15.00 -4.93 5.16
CA THR A 80 14.05 -4.62 4.10
C THR A 80 14.40 -5.29 2.77
N GLN A 81 15.66 -5.23 2.36
CA GLN A 81 16.13 -5.93 1.15
C GLN A 81 15.87 -7.44 1.23
N GLN A 82 16.21 -8.05 2.36
CA GLN A 82 15.97 -9.49 2.56
C GLN A 82 14.48 -9.84 2.55
N LEU A 83 13.63 -8.99 3.09
CA LEU A 83 12.18 -9.20 3.09
C LEU A 83 11.59 -9.14 1.67
N LEU A 84 12.05 -8.20 0.85
CA LEU A 84 11.60 -8.02 -0.54
C LEU A 84 12.12 -9.11 -1.48
N PHE A 85 13.42 -9.37 -1.43
CA PHE A 85 14.11 -10.20 -2.44
C PHE A 85 14.44 -11.62 -1.98
N GLY A 86 14.34 -11.89 -0.67
CA GLY A 86 14.87 -13.13 -0.07
C GLY A 86 16.35 -13.01 0.31
N VAL A 87 16.76 -13.79 1.32
CA VAL A 87 18.12 -13.74 1.88
C VAL A 87 19.20 -14.19 0.86
N ASP A 88 18.85 -15.12 -0.02
CA ASP A 88 19.76 -15.71 -1.02
C ASP A 88 19.65 -15.03 -2.39
N SER A 89 19.06 -13.85 -2.47
CA SER A 89 18.84 -13.15 -3.73
C SER A 89 20.14 -12.82 -4.46
N PRO A 90 20.29 -13.21 -5.73
CA PRO A 90 21.45 -12.84 -6.54
C PRO A 90 21.63 -11.34 -6.72
N LEU A 91 20.52 -10.57 -6.68
CA LEU A 91 20.58 -9.10 -6.77
C LEU A 91 21.27 -8.49 -5.54
N LEU A 92 21.01 -9.04 -4.36
CA LEU A 92 21.64 -8.60 -3.12
C LEU A 92 23.11 -8.98 -3.09
N ALA A 93 23.43 -10.22 -3.46
CA ALA A 93 24.81 -10.70 -3.55
C ALA A 93 25.64 -9.89 -4.56
N ALA A 94 25.03 -9.43 -5.65
CA ALA A 94 25.66 -8.59 -6.67
C ALA A 94 25.69 -7.09 -6.34
N GLY A 95 25.20 -6.64 -5.17
CA GLY A 95 25.18 -5.23 -4.79
C GLY A 95 24.35 -4.33 -5.69
N ARG A 96 23.30 -4.88 -6.35
CA ARG A 96 22.50 -4.18 -7.35
C ARG A 96 21.29 -3.44 -6.80
N VAL A 97 21.08 -3.44 -5.49
CA VAL A 97 19.90 -2.86 -4.84
C VAL A 97 20.31 -1.70 -3.95
N ALA A 98 19.88 -0.50 -4.31
CA ALA A 98 19.98 0.70 -3.49
C ALA A 98 18.71 0.83 -2.63
N THR A 99 18.83 0.81 -1.30
CA THR A 99 17.69 0.94 -0.39
C THR A 99 17.89 2.08 0.58
N SER A 100 16.85 2.91 0.74
CA SER A 100 16.83 4.00 1.71
C SER A 100 15.57 3.94 2.56
N GLN A 101 15.71 4.16 3.85
CA GLN A 101 14.61 4.37 4.78
C GLN A 101 13.89 5.68 4.43
N THR A 102 12.57 5.66 4.46
CA THR A 102 11.74 6.82 4.11
C THR A 102 10.63 7.07 5.13
N VAL A 103 10.01 8.25 5.05
CA VAL A 103 8.88 8.66 5.89
C VAL A 103 7.60 7.95 5.39
N GLY A 104 7.48 6.68 5.70
CA GLY A 104 6.43 5.79 5.21
C GLY A 104 6.53 5.51 3.71
N GLY A 105 5.56 4.75 3.19
CA GLY A 105 5.44 4.46 1.75
C GLY A 105 5.23 5.71 0.89
N SER A 106 4.49 6.70 1.38
CA SER A 106 4.32 7.98 0.69
C SER A 106 5.65 8.72 0.51
N GLY A 107 6.52 8.69 1.53
CA GLY A 107 7.88 9.22 1.43
C GLY A 107 8.72 8.46 0.41
N ALA A 108 8.57 7.12 0.33
CA ALA A 108 9.25 6.30 -0.66
C ALA A 108 8.83 6.69 -2.08
N LEU A 109 7.53 6.78 -2.34
CA LEU A 109 6.99 7.20 -3.62
C LEU A 109 7.44 8.62 -3.99
N ARG A 110 7.43 9.55 -3.03
CA ARG A 110 7.86 10.93 -3.29
C ARG A 110 9.34 11.03 -3.65
N VAL A 111 10.21 10.41 -2.86
CA VAL A 111 11.67 10.38 -3.13
C VAL A 111 11.94 9.67 -4.44
N GLY A 112 11.25 8.55 -4.72
CA GLY A 112 11.32 7.82 -5.98
C GLY A 112 10.88 8.68 -7.18
N ALA A 113 9.77 9.41 -7.06
CA ALA A 113 9.28 10.30 -8.10
C ALA A 113 10.26 11.43 -8.41
N GLU A 114 10.87 12.05 -7.40
CA GLU A 114 11.90 13.08 -7.59
C GLU A 114 13.13 12.52 -8.33
N LEU A 115 13.59 11.32 -7.97
CA LEU A 115 14.68 10.66 -8.67
C LEU A 115 14.30 10.37 -10.13
N LEU A 116 13.15 9.74 -10.33
CA LEU A 116 12.66 9.36 -11.66
C LEU A 116 12.51 10.60 -12.56
N LYS A 117 11.97 11.70 -12.03
CA LYS A 117 11.86 12.95 -12.78
C LYS A 117 13.21 13.51 -13.18
N LYS A 118 14.21 13.40 -12.31
CA LYS A 118 15.56 13.87 -12.58
C LYS A 118 16.26 13.04 -13.68
N VAL A 119 16.08 11.69 -13.67
CA VAL A 119 16.75 10.79 -14.62
C VAL A 119 15.95 10.59 -15.92
N LEU A 120 14.64 10.80 -15.88
CA LEU A 120 13.70 10.63 -16.97
C LEU A 120 12.80 11.89 -17.11
N PRO A 121 13.35 13.07 -17.43
CA PRO A 121 12.62 14.36 -17.33
C PRO A 121 11.38 14.44 -18.24
N HIS A 122 11.37 13.67 -19.33
CA HIS A 122 10.28 13.65 -20.32
C HIS A 122 9.36 12.42 -20.21
N ALA A 123 9.61 11.51 -19.26
CA ALA A 123 8.76 10.34 -19.07
C ALA A 123 7.37 10.75 -18.57
N THR A 124 6.39 9.91 -18.88
CA THR A 124 5.06 9.91 -18.27
C THR A 124 4.99 8.85 -17.18
N VAL A 125 3.97 8.92 -16.32
CA VAL A 125 3.66 7.88 -15.35
C VAL A 125 2.30 7.32 -15.69
N ALA A 126 2.22 6.02 -15.94
CA ALA A 126 0.98 5.30 -16.14
C ALA A 126 0.49 4.73 -14.79
N ILE A 127 -0.75 5.01 -14.44
CA ILE A 127 -1.39 4.64 -13.17
C ILE A 127 -2.65 3.84 -13.47
N SER A 128 -2.92 2.78 -12.68
CA SER A 128 -4.14 1.99 -12.81
C SER A 128 -5.41 2.84 -12.60
N ASN A 129 -6.45 2.53 -13.34
CA ASN A 129 -7.76 3.14 -13.13
C ASN A 129 -8.75 2.06 -12.63
N PRO A 130 -9.24 2.17 -11.37
CA PRO A 130 -8.86 3.14 -10.33
C PRO A 130 -7.51 2.84 -9.68
N SER A 131 -7.04 3.77 -8.84
CA SER A 131 -5.86 3.62 -8.01
C SER A 131 -6.04 4.37 -6.68
N TRP A 132 -5.09 4.23 -5.76
CA TRP A 132 -5.03 5.09 -4.59
C TRP A 132 -4.85 6.55 -5.03
N GLU A 133 -5.76 7.41 -4.59
CA GLU A 133 -5.87 8.81 -5.08
C GLU A 133 -4.55 9.59 -4.96
N ASN A 134 -3.79 9.32 -3.89
CA ASN A 134 -2.53 10.01 -3.65
C ASN A 134 -1.43 9.66 -4.66
N HIS A 135 -1.53 8.54 -5.39
CA HIS A 135 -0.57 8.23 -6.46
C HIS A 135 -0.53 9.34 -7.51
N ARG A 136 -1.70 9.73 -8.01
CA ARG A 136 -1.81 10.81 -9.01
C ARG A 136 -1.29 12.14 -8.48
N ALA A 137 -1.72 12.52 -7.28
CA ALA A 137 -1.30 13.77 -6.65
C ALA A 137 0.22 13.83 -6.46
N LEU A 138 0.83 12.72 -6.02
CA LEU A 138 2.24 12.61 -5.70
C LEU A 138 3.14 12.73 -6.93
N PHE A 139 2.83 11.98 -8.01
CA PHE A 139 3.59 12.04 -9.25
C PHE A 139 3.35 13.34 -10.02
N SER A 140 2.12 13.88 -10.00
CA SER A 140 1.83 15.20 -10.57
C SER A 140 2.62 16.31 -9.87
N ALA A 141 2.68 16.28 -8.52
CA ALA A 141 3.48 17.24 -7.73
C ALA A 141 4.98 17.12 -7.99
N ALA A 142 5.48 15.96 -8.44
CA ALA A 142 6.86 15.80 -8.93
C ALA A 142 7.05 16.27 -10.39
N GLY A 143 5.98 16.75 -11.04
CA GLY A 143 6.02 17.31 -12.40
C GLY A 143 5.88 16.27 -13.51
N PHE A 144 5.34 15.09 -13.23
CA PHE A 144 5.02 14.12 -14.27
C PHE A 144 3.66 14.39 -14.91
N LYS A 145 3.59 14.13 -16.21
CA LYS A 145 2.31 13.89 -16.88
C LYS A 145 1.82 12.51 -16.50
N ILE A 146 0.54 12.39 -16.14
CA ILE A 146 -0.08 11.13 -15.75
C ILE A 146 -0.94 10.61 -16.89
N GLU A 147 -0.84 9.31 -17.13
CA GLU A 147 -1.68 8.55 -18.06
C GLU A 147 -2.38 7.44 -17.26
N ASP A 148 -3.62 7.12 -17.62
CA ASP A 148 -4.34 6.00 -17.02
C ASP A 148 -4.20 4.76 -17.88
N TYR A 149 -4.10 3.59 -17.23
CA TYR A 149 -4.32 2.31 -17.90
C TYR A 149 -5.52 1.60 -17.26
N THR A 150 -6.26 0.87 -18.08
CA THR A 150 -7.38 0.06 -17.65
C THR A 150 -6.92 -0.99 -16.63
N TYR A 151 -7.63 -1.11 -15.50
CA TYR A 151 -7.31 -2.11 -14.49
C TYR A 151 -8.51 -2.90 -14.00
N PHE A 152 -9.62 -2.24 -13.68
CA PHE A 152 -10.76 -2.86 -13.03
C PHE A 152 -11.99 -2.88 -13.95
N ASP A 153 -12.70 -4.01 -13.93
CA ASP A 153 -14.00 -4.16 -14.57
C ASP A 153 -15.10 -4.13 -13.50
N THR A 154 -15.97 -3.13 -13.61
CA THR A 154 -17.09 -2.91 -12.66
C THR A 154 -18.21 -3.91 -12.81
N VAL A 155 -18.26 -4.69 -13.89
CA VAL A 155 -19.30 -5.71 -14.13
C VAL A 155 -18.90 -7.05 -13.50
N SER A 156 -17.68 -7.49 -13.76
CA SER A 156 -17.16 -8.74 -13.18
C SER A 156 -16.56 -8.55 -11.77
N HIS A 157 -16.36 -7.31 -11.34
CA HIS A 157 -15.67 -6.93 -10.11
C HIS A 157 -14.27 -7.54 -9.98
N ASN A 158 -13.57 -7.63 -11.10
CA ASN A 158 -12.24 -8.23 -11.20
C ASN A 158 -11.32 -7.36 -12.06
N VAL A 159 -10.07 -7.80 -12.23
CA VAL A 159 -9.12 -7.13 -13.14
C VAL A 159 -9.60 -7.26 -14.58
N ASN A 160 -9.73 -6.15 -15.29
CA ASN A 160 -9.87 -6.11 -16.74
C ASN A 160 -8.51 -6.35 -17.40
N PHE A 161 -8.06 -7.59 -17.36
CA PHE A 161 -6.70 -7.93 -17.74
C PHE A 161 -6.41 -7.69 -19.22
N THR A 162 -7.36 -7.98 -20.10
CA THR A 162 -7.22 -7.73 -21.55
C THR A 162 -7.06 -6.23 -21.82
N GLY A 163 -7.89 -5.40 -21.19
CA GLY A 163 -7.79 -3.94 -21.30
C GLY A 163 -6.47 -3.43 -20.75
N MET A 164 -6.03 -3.94 -19.60
CA MET A 164 -4.74 -3.59 -19.00
C MET A 164 -3.58 -3.85 -19.96
N LEU A 165 -3.46 -5.07 -20.49
CA LEU A 165 -2.37 -5.41 -21.42
C LEU A 165 -2.42 -4.57 -22.70
N ALA A 166 -3.61 -4.33 -23.24
CA ALA A 166 -3.78 -3.52 -24.45
C ALA A 166 -3.34 -2.08 -24.24
N ASP A 167 -3.59 -1.50 -23.06
CA ASP A 167 -3.16 -0.14 -22.74
C ASP A 167 -1.67 -0.08 -22.45
N LEU A 168 -1.12 -1.02 -21.67
CA LEU A 168 0.33 -1.09 -21.42
C LEU A 168 1.13 -1.22 -22.73
N ALA A 169 0.62 -2.01 -23.71
CA ALA A 169 1.26 -2.20 -25.01
C ALA A 169 1.32 -0.93 -25.86
N LYS A 170 0.48 0.08 -25.59
CA LYS A 170 0.47 1.36 -26.31
C LYS A 170 1.42 2.39 -25.71
N LEU A 171 1.88 2.19 -24.46
CA LEU A 171 2.73 3.14 -23.76
C LEU A 171 4.06 3.35 -24.49
N GLN A 172 4.57 4.57 -24.40
CA GLN A 172 5.87 4.90 -24.97
C GLN A 172 7.00 4.29 -24.16
N PRO A 173 8.12 3.88 -24.78
CA PRO A 173 9.30 3.42 -24.05
C PRO A 173 9.72 4.41 -22.95
N LYS A 174 10.23 3.89 -21.85
CA LYS A 174 10.61 4.65 -20.63
C LYS A 174 9.44 5.26 -19.84
N THR A 175 8.18 4.99 -20.19
CA THR A 175 7.05 5.31 -19.31
C THR A 175 7.22 4.55 -17.99
N VAL A 176 7.04 5.24 -16.89
CA VAL A 176 6.99 4.63 -15.54
C VAL A 176 5.62 4.01 -15.35
N VAL A 177 5.55 2.71 -15.09
CA VAL A 177 4.27 2.02 -14.82
C VAL A 177 4.16 1.76 -13.33
N LEU A 178 3.22 2.43 -12.68
CA LEU A 178 2.92 2.21 -11.28
C LEU A 178 2.01 0.99 -11.13
N LEU A 179 2.48 0.00 -10.38
CA LEU A 179 1.81 -1.27 -10.15
C LEU A 179 1.70 -1.54 -8.65
N HIS A 180 0.56 -2.01 -8.17
CA HIS A 180 0.45 -2.53 -6.82
C HIS A 180 1.01 -3.96 -6.78
N GLY A 181 1.96 -4.22 -5.87
CA GLY A 181 2.58 -5.54 -5.76
C GLY A 181 1.61 -6.61 -5.26
N CYS A 182 0.69 -6.25 -4.38
CA CYS A 182 -0.42 -7.05 -3.86
C CYS A 182 -1.47 -6.14 -3.23
N CYS A 183 -2.66 -6.67 -2.95
CA CYS A 183 -3.74 -6.00 -2.23
C CYS A 183 -4.08 -4.64 -2.85
N HIS A 184 -4.43 -4.64 -4.12
CA HIS A 184 -4.67 -3.42 -4.90
C HIS A 184 -5.65 -2.45 -4.20
N ASN A 185 -5.22 -1.24 -3.95
CA ASN A 185 -6.05 -0.17 -3.39
C ASN A 185 -6.60 0.73 -4.52
N PRO A 186 -7.91 0.83 -4.75
CA PRO A 186 -9.01 0.53 -3.81
C PRO A 186 -9.71 -0.83 -4.03
N THR A 187 -9.37 -1.59 -5.07
CA THR A 187 -10.26 -2.64 -5.59
C THR A 187 -10.16 -3.98 -4.84
N GLY A 188 -9.03 -4.28 -4.23
CA GLY A 188 -8.73 -5.62 -3.72
C GLY A 188 -8.59 -6.70 -4.81
N ALA A 189 -8.74 -6.34 -6.08
CA ALA A 189 -8.57 -7.26 -7.21
C ALA A 189 -7.09 -7.29 -7.60
N ASP A 190 -6.45 -8.44 -7.43
CA ASP A 190 -5.02 -8.64 -7.70
C ASP A 190 -4.80 -9.47 -8.98
N LEU A 191 -3.65 -9.25 -9.61
CA LEU A 191 -3.19 -10.07 -10.73
C LEU A 191 -2.82 -11.48 -10.24
N THR A 192 -3.18 -12.49 -11.02
CA THR A 192 -2.69 -13.85 -10.82
C THR A 192 -1.20 -13.95 -11.19
N ARG A 193 -0.53 -15.03 -10.77
CA ARG A 193 0.87 -15.27 -11.15
C ARG A 193 1.09 -15.34 -12.66
N ASP A 194 0.16 -15.93 -13.40
CA ASP A 194 0.25 -16.01 -14.86
C ASP A 194 -0.03 -14.67 -15.53
N GLN A 195 -0.90 -13.85 -14.97
CA GLN A 195 -1.11 -12.48 -15.40
C GLN A 195 0.13 -11.61 -15.15
N TRP A 196 0.79 -11.77 -14.00
CA TRP A 196 2.04 -11.08 -13.70
C TRP A 196 3.13 -11.39 -14.73
N LYS A 197 3.30 -12.65 -15.16
CA LYS A 197 4.26 -13.02 -16.21
C LYS A 197 3.99 -12.27 -17.51
N GLN A 198 2.73 -12.23 -17.95
CA GLN A 198 2.34 -11.51 -19.16
C GLN A 198 2.56 -9.98 -19.04
N VAL A 199 2.31 -9.41 -17.86
CA VAL A 199 2.63 -7.99 -17.59
C VAL A 199 4.15 -7.77 -17.72
N VAL A 200 4.97 -8.64 -17.16
CA VAL A 200 6.44 -8.54 -17.26
C VAL A 200 6.90 -8.66 -18.71
N ASP A 201 6.29 -9.52 -19.52
CA ASP A 201 6.61 -9.61 -20.95
C ASP A 201 6.36 -8.29 -21.68
N VAL A 202 5.21 -7.65 -21.43
CA VAL A 202 4.89 -6.33 -21.99
C VAL A 202 5.83 -5.24 -21.49
N LEU A 203 6.19 -5.26 -20.20
CA LEU A 203 7.15 -4.31 -19.63
C LEU A 203 8.52 -4.40 -20.35
N LYS A 204 8.99 -5.63 -20.63
CA LYS A 204 10.23 -5.87 -21.39
C LYS A 204 10.11 -5.40 -22.83
N GLU A 205 9.08 -5.86 -23.53
CA GLU A 205 8.87 -5.57 -24.95
C GLU A 205 8.77 -4.07 -25.22
N ARG A 206 8.03 -3.36 -24.34
CA ARG A 206 7.82 -1.92 -24.48
C ARG A 206 8.89 -1.06 -23.81
N GLN A 207 9.88 -1.67 -23.15
CA GLN A 207 10.93 -0.97 -22.39
C GLN A 207 10.34 0.01 -21.36
N LEU A 208 9.35 -0.45 -20.61
CA LEU A 208 8.70 0.32 -19.55
C LEU A 208 9.46 0.16 -18.23
N LEU A 209 9.37 1.16 -17.35
CA LEU A 209 10.01 1.14 -16.04
C LEU A 209 9.00 0.79 -14.96
N PRO A 210 9.06 -0.41 -14.34
CA PRO A 210 8.16 -0.75 -13.24
C PRO A 210 8.45 0.08 -11.99
N CYS A 211 7.38 0.59 -11.37
CA CYS A 211 7.36 1.17 -10.04
C CYS A 211 6.33 0.41 -9.20
N ILE A 212 6.80 -0.41 -8.27
CA ILE A 212 5.96 -1.26 -7.44
C ILE A 212 5.62 -0.55 -6.13
N ASP A 213 4.33 -0.34 -5.85
CA ASP A 213 3.84 0.02 -4.52
C ASP A 213 3.50 -1.26 -3.75
N LEU A 214 4.19 -1.48 -2.63
CA LEU A 214 4.03 -2.65 -1.78
C LEU A 214 3.72 -2.22 -0.33
N ALA A 215 2.51 -1.70 -0.13
CA ALA A 215 2.07 -1.19 1.17
C ALA A 215 1.43 -2.27 2.07
N TYR A 216 1.10 -3.44 1.52
CA TYR A 216 0.26 -4.46 2.18
C TYR A 216 0.89 -5.86 2.17
N GLN A 217 2.22 -5.97 2.05
CA GLN A 217 2.92 -7.25 2.10
C GLN A 217 2.55 -8.03 3.36
N GLY A 218 2.11 -9.27 3.18
CA GLY A 218 1.64 -10.15 4.26
C GLY A 218 0.12 -10.19 4.45
N PHE A 219 -0.65 -9.31 3.80
CA PHE A 219 -2.12 -9.25 3.95
C PHE A 219 -2.92 -10.02 2.90
N ASN A 220 -2.28 -10.59 1.86
CA ASN A 220 -2.97 -11.45 0.90
C ASN A 220 -2.70 -12.93 1.18
N GLN A 221 -1.52 -13.44 0.83
CA GLN A 221 -1.16 -14.86 0.95
C GLN A 221 0.00 -15.12 1.92
N GLY A 222 0.66 -14.07 2.39
CA GLY A 222 1.81 -14.13 3.29
C GLY A 222 3.02 -13.36 2.75
N ILE A 223 4.02 -13.21 3.59
CA ILE A 223 5.17 -12.33 3.33
C ILE A 223 5.87 -12.66 2.02
N ASP A 224 6.20 -13.93 1.78
CA ASP A 224 6.93 -14.37 0.58
C ASP A 224 6.04 -14.39 -0.66
N ALA A 225 4.80 -14.84 -0.53
CA ALA A 225 3.87 -14.90 -1.64
C ALA A 225 3.50 -13.49 -2.14
N ASP A 226 3.37 -12.53 -1.24
CA ASP A 226 3.01 -11.15 -1.57
C ASP A 226 4.19 -10.35 -2.16
N ALA A 227 5.44 -10.85 -2.02
CA ALA A 227 6.62 -10.30 -2.70
C ALA A 227 6.80 -10.86 -4.13
N TYR A 228 5.89 -11.70 -4.62
CA TYR A 228 6.02 -12.40 -5.91
C TYR A 228 6.32 -11.46 -7.06
N ALA A 229 5.61 -10.35 -7.19
CA ALA A 229 5.82 -9.37 -8.26
C ALA A 229 7.25 -8.83 -8.28
N VAL A 230 7.80 -8.47 -7.11
CA VAL A 230 9.15 -7.93 -6.96
C VAL A 230 10.20 -8.97 -7.36
N ARG A 231 10.00 -10.21 -6.93
CA ARG A 231 10.93 -11.33 -7.21
C ARG A 231 10.85 -11.77 -8.66
N LEU A 232 9.65 -11.82 -9.25
CA LEU A 232 9.46 -12.14 -10.67
C LEU A 232 10.18 -11.14 -11.58
N LEU A 233 10.13 -9.84 -11.29
CA LEU A 233 10.88 -8.85 -12.07
C LEU A 233 12.38 -9.15 -12.10
N ALA A 234 12.93 -9.60 -10.96
CA ALA A 234 14.33 -10.02 -10.85
C ALA A 234 14.63 -11.31 -11.65
N GLU A 235 13.80 -12.34 -11.46
CA GLU A 235 13.91 -13.64 -12.12
C GLU A 235 13.82 -13.51 -13.64
N GLU A 236 12.93 -12.65 -14.11
CA GLU A 236 12.72 -12.37 -15.52
C GLU A 236 13.75 -11.39 -16.13
N GLY A 237 14.73 -10.95 -15.35
CA GLY A 237 15.84 -10.13 -15.82
C GLY A 237 15.50 -8.67 -16.10
N ILE A 238 14.45 -8.13 -15.50
CA ILE A 238 14.22 -6.67 -15.54
C ILE A 238 15.36 -5.98 -14.81
N SER A 239 16.15 -5.21 -15.55
CA SER A 239 17.40 -4.64 -15.02
C SER A 239 17.20 -3.45 -14.09
N ASN A 240 16.09 -2.72 -14.26
CA ASN A 240 15.81 -1.49 -13.52
C ASN A 240 14.33 -1.43 -13.12
N TYR A 241 14.09 -1.27 -11.84
CA TYR A 241 12.73 -1.03 -11.30
C TYR A 241 12.81 -0.42 -9.90
N VAL A 242 11.70 0.17 -9.48
CA VAL A 242 11.57 0.90 -8.21
C VAL A 242 10.53 0.20 -7.35
N ILE A 243 10.80 0.09 -6.05
CA ILE A 243 9.85 -0.45 -5.08
C ILE A 243 9.69 0.55 -3.94
N ALA A 244 8.44 0.97 -3.69
CA ALA A 244 8.03 1.70 -2.50
C ALA A 244 7.37 0.73 -1.54
N SER A 245 7.95 0.48 -0.37
CA SER A 245 7.42 -0.40 0.65
C SER A 245 7.04 0.36 1.92
N SER A 246 6.11 -0.22 2.70
CA SER A 246 5.62 0.40 3.93
C SER A 246 5.43 -0.64 5.02
N TYR A 247 5.75 -0.26 6.24
CA TYR A 247 5.51 -1.06 7.45
C TYR A 247 4.33 -0.53 8.29
N SER A 248 3.60 0.46 7.78
CA SER A 248 2.45 1.03 8.50
C SER A 248 1.39 0.00 8.85
N LYS A 249 1.11 -0.95 7.93
CA LYS A 249 0.07 -1.96 8.12
C LYS A 249 0.63 -3.24 8.72
N SER A 250 1.67 -3.81 8.12
CA SER A 250 2.25 -5.09 8.55
C SER A 250 2.89 -5.08 9.95
N PHE A 251 3.20 -3.90 10.48
CA PHE A 251 3.70 -3.71 11.83
C PHE A 251 2.76 -2.92 12.75
N SER A 252 1.58 -2.52 12.26
CA SER A 252 0.67 -1.59 12.97
C SER A 252 1.34 -0.29 13.42
N LEU A 253 2.31 0.20 12.66
CA LEU A 253 3.13 1.38 12.95
C LEU A 253 2.69 2.60 12.12
N TYR A 254 1.38 2.85 12.03
CA TYR A 254 0.80 3.89 11.17
C TYR A 254 1.37 5.28 11.43
N SER A 255 1.52 5.66 12.69
CA SER A 255 2.02 6.97 13.11
C SER A 255 3.55 7.10 13.10
N GLU A 256 4.28 5.98 13.09
CA GLU A 256 5.74 5.97 13.12
C GLU A 256 6.39 6.33 11.79
N ARG A 257 5.60 6.33 10.71
CA ARG A 257 6.03 6.72 9.37
C ARG A 257 7.25 5.92 8.88
N VAL A 258 7.15 4.61 8.87
CA VAL A 258 8.23 3.69 8.50
C VAL A 258 7.96 3.08 7.12
N GLY A 259 8.87 3.30 6.20
CA GLY A 259 8.84 2.75 4.84
C GLY A 259 10.23 2.73 4.23
N ALA A 260 10.33 2.25 3.01
CA ALA A 260 11.59 2.21 2.28
C ALA A 260 11.39 2.38 0.78
N LEU A 261 12.35 3.05 0.16
CA LEU A 261 12.53 3.08 -1.27
C LEU A 261 13.66 2.12 -1.63
N SER A 262 13.39 1.11 -2.43
CA SER A 262 14.39 0.21 -2.99
C SER A 262 14.43 0.36 -4.50
N ILE A 263 15.62 0.45 -5.07
CA ILE A 263 15.83 0.64 -6.50
C ILE A 263 16.80 -0.44 -6.98
N VAL A 264 16.36 -1.24 -7.93
CA VAL A 264 17.20 -2.22 -8.60
C VAL A 264 17.87 -1.55 -9.78
N ALA A 265 19.18 -1.70 -9.87
CA ALA A 265 20.01 -1.17 -10.95
C ALA A 265 20.68 -2.30 -11.74
N SER A 266 21.17 -1.98 -12.94
CA SER A 266 21.78 -2.97 -13.84
C SER A 266 23.09 -3.55 -13.32
N ASN A 267 23.83 -2.79 -12.49
CA ASN A 267 25.09 -3.19 -11.86
C ASN A 267 25.33 -2.39 -10.57
N THR A 268 26.37 -2.74 -9.84
CA THR A 268 26.76 -2.12 -8.57
C THR A 268 27.07 -0.63 -8.71
N ASP A 269 27.85 -0.23 -9.72
CA ASP A 269 28.22 1.18 -9.92
C ASP A 269 26.99 2.07 -10.12
N GLN A 270 26.00 1.56 -10.87
CA GLN A 270 24.72 2.26 -11.03
C GLN A 270 23.92 2.30 -9.73
N ALA A 271 23.90 1.22 -8.95
CA ALA A 271 23.23 1.20 -7.67
C ALA A 271 23.83 2.23 -6.70
N GLU A 272 25.16 2.33 -6.63
CA GLU A 272 25.86 3.33 -5.83
C GLU A 272 25.59 4.76 -6.30
N ALA A 273 25.60 5.00 -7.61
CA ALA A 273 25.27 6.29 -8.19
C ALA A 273 23.82 6.70 -7.87
N VAL A 274 22.86 5.77 -8.02
CA VAL A 274 21.46 5.97 -7.65
C VAL A 274 21.33 6.27 -6.16
N GLN A 275 21.99 5.50 -5.30
CA GLN A 275 21.97 5.71 -3.85
C GLN A 275 22.47 7.11 -3.49
N SER A 276 23.53 7.59 -4.15
CA SER A 276 24.08 8.93 -3.93
C SER A 276 23.06 10.04 -4.28
N GLN A 277 22.30 9.87 -5.36
CA GLN A 277 21.26 10.79 -5.79
C GLN A 277 20.04 10.77 -4.84
N VAL A 278 19.64 9.58 -4.41
CA VAL A 278 18.55 9.40 -3.42
C VAL A 278 18.91 10.10 -2.12
N LYS A 279 20.13 9.93 -1.60
CA LYS A 279 20.62 10.65 -0.42
C LYS A 279 20.52 12.16 -0.59
N ARG A 280 20.89 12.69 -1.74
CA ARG A 280 20.80 14.14 -2.03
C ARG A 280 19.34 14.62 -2.02
N ILE A 281 18.42 13.84 -2.59
CA ILE A 281 16.98 14.16 -2.58
C ILE A 281 16.44 14.12 -1.15
N ILE A 282 16.71 13.05 -0.39
CA ILE A 282 16.31 12.95 1.03
C ILE A 282 16.80 14.15 1.81
N ARG A 283 18.08 14.55 1.62
CA ARG A 283 18.69 15.69 2.32
C ARG A 283 17.92 16.99 2.11
N THR A 284 17.30 17.17 0.95
CA THR A 284 16.53 18.38 0.65
C THR A 284 15.07 18.34 1.08
N ILE A 285 14.51 17.14 1.36
CA ILE A 285 13.10 16.99 1.73
C ILE A 285 12.95 16.96 3.27
N TYR A 286 13.67 16.05 3.93
CA TYR A 286 13.55 15.85 5.40
C TYR A 286 14.90 15.59 6.10
N SER A 287 16.01 15.81 5.41
CA SER A 287 17.38 15.74 5.93
C SER A 287 17.86 14.33 6.28
N SER A 288 17.18 13.62 7.17
CA SER A 288 17.40 12.22 7.53
C SER A 288 16.09 11.66 8.10
N PRO A 289 15.86 10.33 8.02
CA PRO A 289 14.61 9.74 8.48
C PRO A 289 14.54 9.64 10.02
N PRO A 290 13.31 9.47 10.59
CA PRO A 290 13.13 9.25 12.02
C PRO A 290 13.66 7.86 12.43
N ALA A 291 14.20 7.77 13.66
CA ALA A 291 14.90 6.56 14.09
C ALA A 291 14.01 5.51 14.74
N HIS A 292 12.95 5.91 15.49
CA HIS A 292 12.24 5.01 16.39
C HIS A 292 11.60 3.82 15.66
N GLY A 293 10.74 4.10 14.70
CA GLY A 293 10.08 3.04 13.93
C GLY A 293 11.04 2.12 13.19
N ALA A 294 12.17 2.65 12.69
CA ALA A 294 13.20 1.83 12.05
C ALA A 294 13.88 0.88 13.04
N HIS A 295 14.13 1.31 14.27
CA HIS A 295 14.67 0.43 15.32
C HIS A 295 13.68 -0.69 15.68
N LEU A 296 12.38 -0.39 15.72
CA LEU A 296 11.35 -1.40 15.97
C LEU A 296 11.34 -2.46 14.87
N VAL A 297 11.24 -2.03 13.61
CA VAL A 297 11.20 -2.95 12.46
C VAL A 297 12.49 -3.73 12.34
N ALA A 298 13.67 -3.08 12.42
CA ALA A 298 14.95 -3.76 12.35
C ALA A 298 15.11 -4.76 13.49
N GLY A 299 14.74 -4.38 14.73
CA GLY A 299 14.83 -5.27 15.88
C GLY A 299 14.00 -6.54 15.73
N VAL A 300 12.79 -6.43 15.21
CA VAL A 300 11.94 -7.59 14.90
C VAL A 300 12.52 -8.43 13.77
N LEU A 301 12.84 -7.82 12.63
CA LEU A 301 13.25 -8.56 11.42
C LEU A 301 14.63 -9.23 11.55
N THR A 302 15.51 -8.71 12.39
CA THR A 302 16.86 -9.30 12.61
C THR A 302 16.90 -10.34 13.73
N SER A 303 15.84 -10.48 14.53
CA SER A 303 15.67 -11.54 15.51
C SER A 303 14.86 -12.68 14.93
N HIS A 304 15.42 -13.87 14.86
CA HIS A 304 14.70 -15.05 14.37
C HIS A 304 13.40 -15.32 15.14
N GLU A 305 13.45 -15.22 16.48
CA GLU A 305 12.29 -15.44 17.34
C GLU A 305 11.21 -14.37 17.15
N LEU A 306 11.59 -13.08 17.15
CA LEU A 306 10.63 -11.99 17.01
C LEU A 306 10.07 -11.90 15.60
N ARG A 307 10.86 -12.24 14.59
CA ARG A 307 10.37 -12.35 13.21
C ARG A 307 9.30 -13.44 13.09
N ALA A 308 9.55 -14.63 13.64
CA ALA A 308 8.57 -15.70 13.64
C ALA A 308 7.27 -15.31 14.38
N LEU A 309 7.39 -14.63 15.53
CA LEU A 309 6.25 -14.10 16.26
C LEU A 309 5.47 -13.07 15.44
N TRP A 310 6.16 -12.12 14.80
CA TRP A 310 5.54 -11.12 13.96
C TRP A 310 4.81 -11.75 12.74
N GLU A 311 5.41 -12.74 12.08
CA GLU A 311 4.79 -13.45 10.97
C GLU A 311 3.53 -14.21 11.40
N GLN A 312 3.53 -14.76 12.63
CA GLN A 312 2.34 -15.37 13.23
C GLN A 312 1.26 -14.31 13.47
N GLU A 313 1.57 -13.19 14.12
CA GLU A 313 0.62 -12.11 14.39
C GLU A 313 0.02 -11.54 13.10
N LEU A 314 0.84 -11.36 12.08
CA LEU A 314 0.38 -10.90 10.76
C LEU A 314 -0.53 -11.95 10.08
N THR A 315 -0.25 -13.23 10.28
CA THR A 315 -1.12 -14.32 9.81
C THR A 315 -2.48 -14.27 10.50
N GLU A 316 -2.50 -14.09 11.81
CA GLU A 316 -3.75 -13.92 12.59
C GLU A 316 -4.57 -12.73 12.07
N MET A 317 -3.93 -11.60 11.79
CA MET A 317 -4.59 -10.42 11.20
C MET A 317 -5.17 -10.73 9.80
N ARG A 318 -4.41 -11.38 8.94
CA ARG A 318 -4.83 -11.76 7.58
C ARG A 318 -6.01 -12.74 7.62
N GLU A 319 -5.93 -13.81 8.41
CA GLU A 319 -6.99 -14.80 8.54
C GLU A 319 -8.29 -14.18 9.07
N ARG A 320 -8.17 -13.24 10.00
CA ARG A 320 -9.33 -12.49 10.49
C ARG A 320 -9.99 -11.70 9.37
N VAL A 321 -9.24 -10.99 8.53
CA VAL A 321 -9.79 -10.25 7.38
C VAL A 321 -10.47 -11.20 6.38
N HIS A 322 -9.87 -12.38 6.10
CA HIS A 322 -10.47 -13.40 5.26
C HIS A 322 -11.78 -13.93 5.85
N GLY A 323 -11.82 -14.17 7.17
CA GLY A 323 -13.04 -14.57 7.87
C GLY A 323 -14.16 -13.53 7.78
N LEU A 324 -13.82 -12.24 7.92
CA LEU A 324 -14.78 -11.15 7.78
C LEU A 324 -15.33 -11.04 6.34
N ARG A 325 -14.49 -11.26 5.31
CA ARG A 325 -14.94 -11.31 3.92
C ARG A 325 -15.96 -12.44 3.71
N ALA A 326 -15.60 -13.64 4.12
CA ALA A 326 -16.47 -14.82 4.00
C ALA A 326 -17.79 -14.64 4.77
N GLY A 327 -17.72 -14.11 5.98
CA GLY A 327 -18.88 -13.83 6.80
C GLY A 327 -19.80 -12.77 6.17
N LEU A 328 -19.24 -11.67 5.63
CA LEU A 328 -20.02 -10.63 4.98
C LEU A 328 -20.76 -11.18 3.74
N VAL A 329 -20.06 -11.94 2.88
CA VAL A 329 -20.65 -12.57 1.69
C VAL A 329 -21.77 -13.54 2.09
N ALA A 330 -21.56 -14.37 3.12
CA ALA A 330 -22.59 -15.31 3.60
C ALA A 330 -23.85 -14.59 4.10
N GLN A 331 -23.69 -13.50 4.86
CA GLN A 331 -24.80 -12.68 5.33
C GLN A 331 -25.55 -12.01 4.20
N LEU A 332 -24.83 -11.41 3.23
CA LEU A 332 -25.44 -10.76 2.06
C LEU A 332 -26.22 -11.77 1.21
N ALA A 333 -25.68 -12.97 1.00
CA ALA A 333 -26.37 -14.06 0.28
C ALA A 333 -27.66 -14.48 1.01
N ALA A 334 -27.62 -14.64 2.34
CA ALA A 334 -28.79 -14.95 3.16
C ALA A 334 -29.87 -13.85 3.11
N LEU A 335 -29.46 -12.60 2.90
CA LEU A 335 -30.34 -11.46 2.72
C LEU A 335 -30.87 -11.30 1.29
N GLY A 336 -30.56 -12.24 0.38
CA GLY A 336 -31.03 -12.26 -1.01
C GLY A 336 -30.26 -11.29 -1.93
N THR A 337 -28.98 -11.07 -1.67
CA THR A 337 -28.05 -10.30 -2.49
C THR A 337 -26.78 -11.14 -2.75
N PRO A 338 -26.89 -12.31 -3.44
CA PRO A 338 -25.76 -13.21 -3.69
C PRO A 338 -24.72 -12.63 -4.66
N GLU A 339 -25.04 -11.59 -5.41
CA GLU A 339 -24.17 -10.91 -6.35
C GLU A 339 -22.93 -10.28 -5.72
N PHE A 340 -22.90 -10.11 -4.40
CA PHE A 340 -21.72 -9.64 -3.67
C PHE A 340 -20.66 -10.72 -3.40
N ASP A 341 -20.78 -11.91 -4.01
CA ASP A 341 -19.82 -13.02 -3.84
C ASP A 341 -18.38 -12.64 -4.23
N PHE A 342 -18.22 -11.67 -5.14
CA PHE A 342 -16.92 -11.17 -5.57
C PHE A 342 -16.08 -10.57 -4.41
N ILE A 343 -16.71 -10.09 -3.34
CA ILE A 343 -16.00 -9.58 -2.16
C ILE A 343 -15.07 -10.66 -1.59
N GLN A 344 -15.45 -11.94 -1.63
CA GLN A 344 -14.61 -13.03 -1.14
C GLN A 344 -13.36 -13.27 -1.99
N ARG A 345 -13.39 -12.92 -3.27
CA ARG A 345 -12.27 -13.07 -4.21
C ARG A 345 -11.26 -11.92 -4.14
N GLN A 346 -11.63 -10.80 -3.54
CA GLN A 346 -10.77 -9.65 -3.36
C GLN A 346 -9.78 -9.88 -2.21
N ALA A 347 -8.61 -9.22 -2.28
CA ALA A 347 -7.51 -9.40 -1.35
C ALA A 347 -7.19 -8.15 -0.52
N GLY A 348 -6.53 -8.36 0.62
CA GLY A 348 -6.05 -7.27 1.47
C GLY A 348 -7.14 -6.64 2.33
N MET A 349 -6.87 -5.42 2.78
CA MET A 349 -7.73 -4.71 3.75
C MET A 349 -9.01 -4.15 3.14
N PHE A 350 -9.06 -3.94 1.82
CA PHE A 350 -10.16 -3.24 1.16
C PHE A 350 -11.04 -4.17 0.33
N SER A 351 -12.29 -3.73 0.14
CA SER A 351 -13.19 -4.24 -0.87
C SER A 351 -13.78 -3.08 -1.66
N TYR A 352 -13.91 -3.26 -2.97
CA TYR A 352 -14.60 -2.32 -3.85
C TYR A 352 -16.01 -2.83 -4.05
N SER A 353 -16.96 -2.28 -3.26
CA SER A 353 -18.29 -2.89 -3.07
C SER A 353 -19.21 -2.81 -4.29
N GLY A 354 -18.90 -1.97 -5.28
CA GLY A 354 -19.79 -1.71 -6.41
C GLY A 354 -20.99 -0.81 -6.08
N LEU A 355 -21.12 -0.35 -4.84
CA LEU A 355 -22.17 0.60 -4.47
C LEU A 355 -21.93 1.96 -5.14
N SER A 356 -23.02 2.57 -5.62
CA SER A 356 -23.00 3.92 -6.17
C SER A 356 -22.81 4.97 -5.06
N ASN A 357 -22.39 6.18 -5.45
CA ASN A 357 -22.25 7.30 -4.50
C ASN A 357 -23.53 7.54 -3.68
N VAL A 358 -24.70 7.45 -4.33
CA VAL A 358 -26.00 7.61 -3.65
C VAL A 358 -26.22 6.53 -2.59
N GLN A 359 -25.88 5.29 -2.91
CA GLN A 359 -25.99 4.18 -1.95
C GLN A 359 -25.00 4.32 -0.80
N VAL A 360 -23.79 4.79 -1.07
CA VAL A 360 -22.77 5.09 -0.02
C VAL A 360 -23.24 6.24 0.88
N ASP A 361 -23.84 7.29 0.32
CA ASP A 361 -24.41 8.39 1.11
C ASP A 361 -25.55 7.89 2.01
N ARG A 362 -26.41 7.02 1.50
CA ARG A 362 -27.47 6.37 2.30
C ARG A 362 -26.90 5.50 3.42
N LEU A 363 -25.81 4.74 3.20
CA LEU A 363 -25.14 4.01 4.27
C LEU A 363 -24.72 4.93 5.41
N ARG A 364 -24.16 6.09 5.09
CA ARG A 364 -23.76 7.09 6.09
C ARG A 364 -24.97 7.72 6.78
N ASP A 365 -25.92 8.22 6.02
CA ASP A 365 -27.00 9.09 6.55
C ASP A 365 -28.06 8.26 7.30
N GLU A 366 -28.46 7.10 6.77
CA GLU A 366 -29.48 6.24 7.37
C GLU A 366 -28.90 5.30 8.44
N PHE A 367 -27.66 4.77 8.23
CA PHE A 367 -27.11 3.69 9.06
C PHE A 367 -25.85 4.06 9.85
N GLY A 368 -25.27 5.24 9.65
CA GLY A 368 -24.00 5.60 10.31
C GLY A 368 -22.81 4.77 9.86
N ILE A 369 -22.86 4.20 8.66
CA ILE A 369 -21.77 3.42 8.09
C ILE A 369 -21.00 4.31 7.11
N TYR A 370 -19.77 4.61 7.47
CA TYR A 370 -18.90 5.52 6.75
C TYR A 370 -18.00 4.74 5.78
N ALA A 371 -18.26 4.83 4.49
CA ALA A 371 -17.47 4.27 3.41
C ALA A 371 -16.98 5.38 2.47
N VAL A 372 -15.96 5.13 1.68
CA VAL A 372 -15.48 6.10 0.68
C VAL A 372 -16.52 6.22 -0.45
N SER A 373 -16.76 7.41 -0.95
CA SER A 373 -17.80 7.72 -1.94
C SER A 373 -17.76 6.84 -3.20
N ASN A 374 -16.57 6.39 -3.60
CA ASN A 374 -16.37 5.49 -4.73
C ASN A 374 -16.76 4.00 -4.44
N GLY A 375 -17.32 3.71 -3.27
CA GLY A 375 -17.71 2.36 -2.87
C GLY A 375 -16.61 1.51 -2.22
N ARG A 376 -15.42 2.07 -1.95
CA ARG A 376 -14.38 1.37 -1.19
C ARG A 376 -14.77 1.23 0.28
N ILE A 377 -14.71 0.01 0.80
CA ILE A 377 -14.86 -0.31 2.22
C ILE A 377 -13.60 -0.98 2.77
N CYS A 378 -13.24 -0.66 4.01
CA CYS A 378 -12.13 -1.30 4.73
C CYS A 378 -12.66 -2.44 5.59
N LEU A 379 -12.52 -3.67 5.10
CA LEU A 379 -12.95 -4.85 5.86
C LEU A 379 -12.07 -5.10 7.09
N ALA A 380 -10.83 -4.67 7.07
CA ALA A 380 -9.95 -4.76 8.22
C ALA A 380 -10.38 -3.86 9.41
N ALA A 381 -11.28 -2.92 9.17
CA ALA A 381 -11.87 -2.07 10.19
C ALA A 381 -13.22 -2.61 10.72
N LEU A 382 -13.77 -3.65 10.09
CA LEU A 382 -15.01 -4.28 10.52
C LEU A 382 -14.74 -5.24 11.68
N SER A 383 -15.67 -5.31 12.65
CA SER A 383 -15.66 -6.30 13.72
C SER A 383 -16.77 -7.33 13.52
N GLN A 384 -16.57 -8.53 14.06
CA GLN A 384 -17.51 -9.64 13.91
C GLN A 384 -18.91 -9.28 14.44
N ASN A 385 -19.00 -8.53 15.53
CA ASN A 385 -20.27 -8.10 16.14
C ASN A 385 -21.02 -7.02 15.31
N LYS A 386 -20.38 -6.38 14.33
CA LYS A 386 -20.98 -5.41 13.41
C LYS A 386 -21.27 -5.98 12.03
N LEU A 387 -20.85 -7.19 11.77
CA LEU A 387 -20.91 -7.81 10.43
C LEU A 387 -22.36 -7.94 9.95
N GLU A 388 -23.26 -8.44 10.79
CA GLU A 388 -24.69 -8.59 10.46
C GLU A 388 -25.32 -7.21 10.17
N TYR A 389 -25.06 -6.22 11.01
CA TYR A 389 -25.56 -4.86 10.84
C TYR A 389 -25.11 -4.24 9.52
N VAL A 390 -23.84 -4.37 9.19
CA VAL A 390 -23.30 -3.86 7.93
C VAL A 390 -23.90 -4.60 6.73
N ALA A 391 -24.04 -5.93 6.79
CA ALA A 391 -24.65 -6.71 5.74
C ALA A 391 -26.10 -6.29 5.48
N GLN A 392 -26.90 -6.11 6.55
CA GLN A 392 -28.30 -5.64 6.45
C GLN A 392 -28.38 -4.27 5.80
N ALA A 393 -27.55 -3.32 6.24
CA ALA A 393 -27.53 -1.98 5.67
C ALA A 393 -27.12 -1.98 4.17
N VAL A 394 -26.08 -2.73 3.82
CA VAL A 394 -25.64 -2.88 2.41
C VAL A 394 -26.77 -3.48 1.55
N ALA A 395 -27.43 -4.56 2.02
CA ALA A 395 -28.52 -5.18 1.29
C ALA A 395 -29.71 -4.22 1.12
N MET A 396 -30.02 -3.40 2.13
CA MET A 396 -31.12 -2.42 2.07
C MET A 396 -30.85 -1.29 1.07
N VAL A 397 -29.67 -0.69 1.09
CA VAL A 397 -29.35 0.40 0.15
C VAL A 397 -29.14 -0.11 -1.27
N HIS A 398 -28.77 -1.38 -1.44
CA HIS A 398 -28.61 -1.99 -2.75
C HIS A 398 -29.96 -2.26 -3.46
N LYS A 399 -30.97 -2.70 -2.70
CA LYS A 399 -32.29 -3.08 -3.24
C LYS A 399 -33.21 -1.89 -3.50
N GLY A 400 -32.99 -0.75 -2.91
CA GLY A 400 -33.93 0.36 -3.00
C GLY A 400 -33.42 1.71 -2.75
#